data_150892106dfb8230d4c63074d0aa9ade
#
_entry.id   150892106dfb8230d4c63074d0aa9ade
#
_cell.length_a   1.000
_cell.length_b   1.000
_cell.length_c   1.000
_cell.angle_alpha   90.00
_cell.angle_beta   90.00
_cell.angle_gamma   90.00
#
_symmetry.space_group_name_H-M   'P 1'
#
loop_
_entity.id
_entity.type
_entity.pdbx_description
1 polymer ?
#
loop_
_entity_poly.entity_id
_entity_poly.type
_entity_poly.pdbx_seq_one_letter_code
_entity_poly.pdbx_strand_id
1 'polypeptide(L)'
;MKTADLVYETIKPLFDGEVQLVEVEYVKKYDSMHLIVYIDKPNGITLEDCESVSRMIDPVLEELNPTKDASYCLDVSSYGLDKPLKFDWQFDKYMDKMVTVKLYKKVNDLKEFDAVLKGYGDTFKFEIKNKIVEIDKDLVAYVLPYIEF
;
A
#
# COMPACT_ATOMS: atom_id res chain seq x y z
N MET A 1 4.39 -10.94 -18.38
CA MET A 1 4.05 -10.40 -17.06
C MET A 1 5.32 -10.18 -16.26
N LYS A 2 5.42 -9.05 -15.59
CA LYS A 2 6.59 -8.75 -14.74
C LYS A 2 6.64 -9.69 -13.53
N THR A 3 7.84 -9.95 -13.04
CA THR A 3 8.04 -10.84 -11.89
C THR A 3 7.18 -10.44 -10.69
N ALA A 4 7.16 -9.15 -10.34
CA ALA A 4 6.37 -8.67 -9.21
C ALA A 4 4.86 -8.94 -9.41
N ASP A 5 4.35 -8.72 -10.61
CA ASP A 5 2.94 -8.95 -10.93
C ASP A 5 2.59 -10.42 -10.87
N LEU A 6 3.46 -11.28 -11.39
CA LEU A 6 3.26 -12.73 -11.34
C LEU A 6 3.19 -13.23 -9.90
N VAL A 7 4.12 -12.76 -9.06
CA VAL A 7 4.14 -13.11 -7.64
C VAL A 7 2.86 -12.63 -6.95
N TYR A 8 2.49 -11.36 -7.17
CA TYR A 8 1.29 -10.78 -6.57
C TYR A 8 0.05 -11.62 -6.88
N GLU A 9 -0.18 -11.94 -8.15
CA GLU A 9 -1.35 -12.72 -8.56
C GLU A 9 -1.33 -14.14 -7.99
N THR A 10 -0.14 -14.73 -7.87
CA THR A 10 -0.01 -16.10 -7.38
C THR A 10 -0.25 -16.22 -5.88
N ILE A 11 0.27 -15.28 -5.08
CA ILE A 11 0.16 -15.36 -3.62
C ILE A 11 -1.11 -14.70 -3.06
N LYS A 12 -1.75 -13.80 -3.83
CA LYS A 12 -2.93 -13.08 -3.38
C LYS A 12 -4.04 -13.98 -2.80
N PRO A 13 -4.42 -15.11 -3.44
CA PRO A 13 -5.46 -15.98 -2.88
C PRO A 13 -5.12 -16.59 -1.51
N LEU A 14 -3.85 -16.59 -1.11
CA LEU A 14 -3.44 -17.14 0.18
C LEU A 14 -3.78 -16.22 1.35
N PHE A 15 -4.06 -14.94 1.08
CA PHE A 15 -4.36 -13.94 2.09
C PHE A 15 -5.87 -13.89 2.35
N ASP A 16 -6.35 -14.79 3.20
CA ASP A 16 -7.78 -14.93 3.50
C ASP A 16 -8.17 -14.50 4.92
N GLY A 17 -7.23 -13.97 5.68
CA GLY A 17 -7.43 -13.51 7.05
C GLY A 17 -7.30 -11.99 7.19
N GLU A 18 -6.94 -11.53 8.39
CA GLU A 18 -6.78 -10.10 8.68
C GLU A 18 -5.62 -9.46 7.94
N VAL A 19 -4.54 -10.21 7.72
CA VAL A 19 -3.38 -9.70 7.01
C VAL A 19 -3.70 -9.63 5.53
N GLN A 20 -3.49 -8.46 4.94
CA GLN A 20 -3.77 -8.20 3.53
C GLN A 20 -2.48 -7.99 2.76
N LEU A 21 -2.44 -8.52 1.54
CA LEU A 21 -1.36 -8.27 0.59
C LEU A 21 -1.60 -6.90 -0.04
N VAL A 22 -0.63 -6.00 0.07
CA VAL A 22 -0.76 -4.64 -0.47
C VAL A 22 -0.01 -4.48 -1.78
N GLU A 23 1.27 -4.85 -1.79
CA GLU A 23 2.12 -4.62 -2.95
C GLU A 23 3.27 -5.62 -2.98
N VAL A 24 3.78 -5.90 -4.15
CA VAL A 24 5.00 -6.70 -4.35
C VAL A 24 5.95 -5.91 -5.24
N GLU A 25 7.20 -5.84 -4.84
CA GLU A 25 8.27 -5.23 -5.63
C GLU A 25 9.39 -6.24 -5.88
N TYR A 26 9.99 -6.19 -7.06
CA TYR A 26 11.18 -6.96 -7.37
C TYR A 26 12.26 -5.97 -7.80
N VAL A 27 13.19 -5.67 -6.89
CA VAL A 27 14.14 -4.56 -7.05
C VAL A 27 15.52 -4.98 -6.62
N LYS A 28 16.53 -4.31 -7.19
CA LYS A 28 17.92 -4.50 -6.80
C LYS A 28 18.28 -3.55 -5.65
N LYS A 29 18.80 -4.12 -4.56
CA LYS A 29 19.29 -3.36 -3.40
C LYS A 29 20.63 -3.94 -2.99
N TYR A 30 21.63 -3.08 -2.78
CA TYR A 30 22.94 -3.51 -2.28
C TYR A 30 23.54 -4.67 -3.08
N ASP A 31 23.52 -4.62 -4.39
CA ASP A 31 24.07 -5.66 -5.28
C ASP A 31 23.29 -6.99 -5.31
N SER A 32 22.15 -7.07 -4.62
CA SER A 32 21.30 -8.26 -4.63
C SER A 32 19.89 -7.93 -5.08
N MET A 33 19.22 -8.89 -5.72
CA MET A 33 17.80 -8.74 -6.04
C MET A 33 16.97 -9.08 -4.82
N HIS A 34 15.98 -8.26 -4.55
CA HIS A 34 15.03 -8.45 -3.45
C HIS A 34 13.63 -8.54 -3.99
N LEU A 35 12.91 -9.56 -3.54
CA LEU A 35 11.47 -9.67 -3.75
C LEU A 35 10.82 -9.24 -2.46
N ILE A 36 10.18 -8.07 -2.49
CA ILE A 36 9.62 -7.44 -1.29
C ILE A 36 8.10 -7.58 -1.33
N VAL A 37 7.54 -8.22 -0.31
CA VAL A 37 6.10 -8.42 -0.16
C VAL A 37 5.63 -7.50 0.95
N TYR A 38 4.82 -6.50 0.60
CA TYR A 38 4.27 -5.55 1.57
C TYR A 38 2.90 -6.01 2.02
N ILE A 39 2.73 -6.08 3.33
CA ILE A 39 1.49 -6.50 3.98
C ILE A 39 1.00 -5.44 4.95
N ASP A 40 -0.29 -5.48 5.27
CA ASP A 40 -0.89 -4.58 6.25
C ASP A 40 -2.10 -5.25 6.89
N LYS A 41 -2.54 -4.72 8.02
CA LYS A 41 -3.80 -5.11 8.67
C LYS A 41 -4.30 -3.96 9.54
N PRO A 42 -5.60 -3.95 9.94
CA PRO A 42 -6.19 -2.81 10.64
C PRO A 42 -5.46 -2.33 11.89
N ASN A 43 -4.89 -3.25 12.67
CA ASN A 43 -4.20 -2.91 13.92
C ASN A 43 -2.68 -2.85 13.79
N GLY A 44 -2.17 -2.85 12.55
CA GLY A 44 -0.74 -2.83 12.29
C GLY A 44 -0.11 -4.21 12.24
N ILE A 45 1.01 -4.31 11.55
CA ILE A 45 1.73 -5.56 11.33
C ILE A 45 2.76 -5.77 12.45
N THR A 46 2.82 -7.00 12.94
CA THR A 46 3.85 -7.44 13.92
C THR A 46 4.94 -8.24 13.21
N LEU A 47 6.05 -8.46 13.90
CA LEU A 47 7.11 -9.34 13.39
C LEU A 47 6.59 -10.74 13.15
N GLU A 48 5.75 -11.24 14.07
CA GLU A 48 5.14 -12.57 13.93
C GLU A 48 4.28 -12.67 12.67
N ASP A 49 3.55 -11.61 12.32
CA ASP A 49 2.79 -11.56 11.06
C ASP A 49 3.69 -11.74 9.86
N CYS A 50 4.83 -11.05 9.83
CA CYS A 50 5.79 -11.15 8.75
C CYS A 50 6.37 -12.57 8.64
N GLU A 51 6.70 -13.19 9.77
CA GLU A 51 7.22 -14.55 9.79
C GLU A 51 6.18 -15.56 9.29
N SER A 52 4.93 -15.41 9.73
CA SER A 52 3.84 -16.29 9.30
C SER A 52 3.60 -16.21 7.80
N VAL A 53 3.58 -14.99 7.27
CA VAL A 53 3.40 -14.78 5.82
C VAL A 53 4.58 -15.37 5.05
N SER A 54 5.80 -15.15 5.52
CA SER A 54 7.00 -15.68 4.88
C SER A 54 6.94 -17.20 4.78
N ARG A 55 6.56 -17.88 5.86
CA ARG A 55 6.40 -19.33 5.85
C ARG A 55 5.28 -19.83 4.94
N MET A 56 4.22 -19.04 4.81
CA MET A 56 3.08 -19.38 3.95
C MET A 56 3.43 -19.28 2.47
N ILE A 57 4.14 -18.23 2.07
CA ILE A 57 4.39 -17.98 0.65
C ILE A 57 5.67 -18.64 0.12
N ASP A 58 6.63 -18.93 0.98
CA ASP A 58 7.93 -19.48 0.56
C ASP A 58 7.82 -20.75 -0.28
N PRO A 59 7.07 -21.79 0.14
CA PRO A 59 6.92 -22.99 -0.71
C PRO A 59 6.23 -22.73 -2.04
N VAL A 60 5.28 -21.80 -2.05
CA VAL A 60 4.55 -21.43 -3.27
C VAL A 60 5.49 -20.74 -4.24
N LEU A 61 6.36 -19.86 -3.74
CA LEU A 61 7.33 -19.16 -4.57
C LEU A 61 8.42 -20.09 -5.09
N GLU A 62 8.85 -21.07 -4.31
CA GLU A 62 9.79 -22.08 -4.78
C GLU A 62 9.23 -22.85 -5.97
N GLU A 63 7.99 -23.28 -5.87
CA GLU A 63 7.34 -24.02 -6.96
C GLU A 63 7.11 -23.13 -8.19
N LEU A 64 6.71 -21.88 -7.97
CA LEU A 64 6.45 -20.93 -9.04
C LEU A 64 7.73 -20.57 -9.82
N ASN A 65 8.86 -20.47 -9.10
CA ASN A 65 10.14 -20.05 -9.67
C ASN A 65 10.03 -18.75 -10.49
N PRO A 66 9.59 -17.66 -9.85
CA PRO A 66 9.22 -16.44 -10.59
C PRO A 66 10.40 -15.71 -11.22
N THR A 67 11.61 -16.00 -10.79
CA THR A 67 12.85 -15.37 -11.27
C THR A 67 13.62 -16.25 -12.25
N LYS A 68 13.06 -17.41 -12.65
CA LYS A 68 13.71 -18.36 -13.55
C LYS A 68 15.11 -18.75 -13.08
N ASP A 69 15.18 -19.24 -11.86
CA ASP A 69 16.40 -19.71 -11.18
C ASP A 69 17.38 -18.62 -10.74
N ALA A 70 17.09 -17.35 -10.97
CA ALA A 70 17.93 -16.28 -10.43
C ALA A 70 17.71 -16.15 -8.92
N SER A 71 18.81 -15.95 -8.19
CA SER A 71 18.78 -15.78 -6.74
C SER A 71 18.09 -14.47 -6.35
N TYR A 72 17.37 -14.49 -5.25
CA TYR A 72 16.78 -13.29 -4.66
C TYR A 72 16.62 -13.45 -3.15
N CYS A 73 16.53 -12.32 -2.46
CA CYS A 73 16.17 -12.30 -1.04
C CYS A 73 14.67 -12.03 -0.93
N LEU A 74 13.98 -12.87 -0.16
CA LEU A 74 12.55 -12.66 0.12
C LEU A 74 12.43 -11.79 1.37
N ASP A 75 11.84 -10.62 1.22
CA ASP A 75 11.56 -9.70 2.32
C ASP A 75 10.06 -9.54 2.47
N VAL A 76 9.53 -9.81 3.66
CA VAL A 76 8.13 -9.52 4.00
C VAL A 76 8.15 -8.34 4.95
N SER A 77 7.45 -7.27 4.56
CA SER A 77 7.54 -5.99 5.25
C SER A 77 6.17 -5.37 5.48
N SER A 78 6.06 -4.57 6.54
CA SER A 78 4.88 -3.73 6.74
C SER A 78 4.82 -2.67 5.63
N TYR A 79 3.60 -2.37 5.15
CA TYR A 79 3.42 -1.38 4.10
C TYR A 79 3.90 0.02 4.52
N GLY A 80 3.86 0.33 5.79
CA GLY A 80 4.43 1.57 6.32
C GLY A 80 3.52 2.79 6.20
N LEU A 81 3.88 3.83 6.96
CA LEU A 81 3.12 5.08 7.03
C LEU A 81 3.53 6.09 5.95
N ASP A 82 4.61 5.83 5.24
CA ASP A 82 5.16 6.72 4.22
C ASP A 82 4.71 6.36 2.79
N LYS A 83 3.78 5.43 2.66
CA LYS A 83 3.30 4.97 1.36
C LYS A 83 1.84 5.33 1.11
N PRO A 84 1.47 5.60 -0.16
CA PRO A 84 0.11 5.98 -0.50
C PRO A 84 -0.94 4.92 -0.16
N LEU A 85 -2.11 5.37 0.24
CA LEU A 85 -3.26 4.50 0.43
C LEU A 85 -3.77 4.04 -0.94
N LYS A 86 -4.08 2.77 -1.10
CA LYS A 86 -4.50 2.19 -2.39
C LYS A 86 -5.90 1.58 -2.36
N PHE A 87 -6.18 0.77 -1.35
CA PHE A 87 -7.40 -0.03 -1.30
C PHE A 87 -8.47 0.59 -0.42
N ASP A 88 -9.73 0.25 -0.71
CA ASP A 88 -10.87 0.77 0.05
C ASP A 88 -10.72 0.54 1.55
N TRP A 89 -10.24 -0.66 1.96
CA TRP A 89 -10.07 -0.95 3.39
C TRP A 89 -9.01 -0.05 4.04
N GLN A 90 -8.02 0.40 3.27
CA GLN A 90 -7.02 1.36 3.78
C GLN A 90 -7.65 2.73 3.99
N PHE A 91 -8.46 3.19 3.03
CA PHE A 91 -9.19 4.45 3.18
C PHE A 91 -10.19 4.38 4.33
N ASP A 92 -10.88 3.24 4.52
CA ASP A 92 -11.80 3.05 5.65
C ASP A 92 -11.08 3.23 6.99
N LYS A 93 -9.85 2.73 7.09
CA LYS A 93 -9.02 2.86 8.29
C LYS A 93 -8.74 4.33 8.64
N TYR A 94 -8.65 5.19 7.64
CA TYR A 94 -8.31 6.61 7.82
C TYR A 94 -9.50 7.55 7.70
N MET A 95 -10.72 7.03 7.63
CA MET A 95 -11.92 7.86 7.65
C MET A 95 -11.97 8.69 8.94
N ASP A 96 -12.29 9.97 8.80
CA ASP A 96 -12.32 10.95 9.89
C ASP A 96 -10.96 11.23 10.54
N LYS A 97 -9.88 10.83 9.84
CA LYS A 97 -8.51 11.08 10.30
C LYS A 97 -7.78 11.99 9.31
N MET A 98 -6.76 12.67 9.83
CA MET A 98 -5.92 13.55 9.02
C MET A 98 -5.10 12.73 8.03
N VAL A 99 -5.07 13.20 6.78
CA VAL A 99 -4.24 12.63 5.71
C VAL A 99 -3.51 13.74 4.98
N THR A 100 -2.43 13.39 4.28
CA THR A 100 -1.69 14.31 3.41
C THR A 100 -2.05 13.97 1.97
N VAL A 101 -2.48 14.97 1.21
CA VAL A 101 -2.99 14.80 -0.15
C VAL A 101 -2.11 15.57 -1.14
N LYS A 102 -1.82 14.95 -2.28
CA LYS A 102 -1.19 15.63 -3.40
C LYS A 102 -2.05 15.47 -4.65
N LEU A 103 -2.24 16.57 -5.36
CA LEU A 103 -3.01 16.60 -6.60
C LEU A 103 -2.07 16.70 -7.80
N TYR A 104 -2.53 16.23 -8.96
CA TYR A 104 -1.76 16.36 -10.19
C TYR A 104 -1.72 17.81 -10.67
N LYS A 105 -2.75 18.58 -10.36
CA LYS A 105 -2.80 20.02 -10.68
C LYS A 105 -3.58 20.75 -9.60
N LYS A 106 -3.43 22.06 -9.53
CA LYS A 106 -4.13 22.87 -8.52
C LYS A 106 -5.64 22.81 -8.68
N VAL A 107 -6.34 22.65 -7.57
CA VAL A 107 -7.79 22.75 -7.45
C VAL A 107 -8.06 23.70 -6.30
N ASN A 108 -8.77 24.79 -6.52
CA ASN A 108 -9.05 25.82 -5.49
C ASN A 108 -7.76 26.31 -4.81
N ASP A 109 -6.70 26.51 -5.60
CA ASP A 109 -5.36 26.91 -5.12
C ASP A 109 -4.66 25.85 -4.25
N LEU A 110 -5.22 24.64 -4.16
CA LEU A 110 -4.62 23.54 -3.41
C LEU A 110 -3.92 22.59 -4.36
N LYS A 111 -2.71 22.19 -4.03
CA LYS A 111 -1.99 21.14 -4.74
C LYS A 111 -1.45 20.09 -3.80
N GLU A 112 -0.89 20.50 -2.68
CA GLU A 112 -0.43 19.60 -1.62
C GLU A 112 -0.94 20.17 -0.31
N PHE A 113 -1.65 19.36 0.48
CA PHE A 113 -2.31 19.84 1.68
C PHE A 113 -2.62 18.70 2.64
N ASP A 114 -2.85 19.05 3.89
CA ASP A 114 -3.33 18.15 4.92
C ASP A 114 -4.82 18.39 5.13
N ALA A 115 -5.58 17.33 5.28
CA ALA A 115 -7.02 17.43 5.44
C ALA A 115 -7.56 16.18 6.17
N VAL A 116 -8.77 16.27 6.68
CA VAL A 116 -9.46 15.12 7.26
C VAL A 116 -10.20 14.39 6.14
N LEU A 117 -9.96 13.09 6.02
CA LEU A 117 -10.64 12.27 4.99
C LEU A 117 -12.09 12.05 5.40
N LYS A 118 -13.04 12.52 4.58
CA LYS A 118 -14.46 12.40 4.83
C LYS A 118 -15.19 11.48 3.85
N GLY A 119 -14.56 11.11 2.75
CA GLY A 119 -15.14 10.20 1.78
C GLY A 119 -14.16 9.85 0.69
N TYR A 120 -14.40 8.73 0.04
CA TYR A 120 -13.59 8.27 -1.09
C TYR A 120 -14.51 7.55 -2.10
N GLY A 121 -13.97 7.22 -3.26
CA GLY A 121 -14.70 6.58 -4.34
C GLY A 121 -14.41 7.30 -5.64
N ASP A 122 -15.43 7.61 -6.42
CA ASP A 122 -15.26 8.38 -7.66
C ASP A 122 -14.79 9.80 -7.38
N THR A 123 -15.17 10.35 -6.22
CA THR A 123 -14.67 11.62 -5.71
C THR A 123 -14.18 11.42 -4.29
N PHE A 124 -13.15 12.19 -3.93
CA PHE A 124 -12.69 12.29 -2.55
C PHE A 124 -13.36 13.50 -1.89
N LYS A 125 -13.69 13.33 -0.61
CA LYS A 125 -14.18 14.43 0.21
C LYS A 125 -13.19 14.69 1.32
N PHE A 126 -12.66 15.92 1.35
CA PHE A 126 -11.69 16.34 2.35
C PHE A 126 -12.23 17.52 3.14
N GLU A 127 -12.05 17.50 4.45
CA GLU A 127 -12.42 18.63 5.30
C GLU A 127 -11.20 19.47 5.60
N ILE A 128 -11.26 20.75 5.19
CA ILE A 128 -10.19 21.72 5.40
C ILE A 128 -10.83 22.95 6.04
N LYS A 129 -10.39 23.33 7.25
CA LYS A 129 -10.90 24.51 7.97
C LYS A 129 -12.43 24.52 8.06
N ASN A 130 -13.00 23.38 8.45
CA ASN A 130 -14.44 23.18 8.62
C ASN A 130 -15.27 23.24 7.34
N LYS A 131 -14.62 23.14 6.18
CA LYS A 131 -15.31 23.09 4.89
C LYS A 131 -14.98 21.80 4.16
N ILE A 132 -15.99 21.21 3.52
CA ILE A 132 -15.80 20.00 2.72
C ILE A 132 -15.47 20.41 1.29
N VAL A 133 -14.37 19.86 0.77
CA VAL A 133 -13.94 20.03 -0.61
C VAL A 133 -14.05 18.69 -1.31
N GLU A 134 -14.76 18.64 -2.44
CA GLU A 134 -14.88 17.43 -3.26
C GLU A 134 -13.90 17.53 -4.43
N ILE A 135 -13.13 16.48 -4.64
CA ILE A 135 -12.12 16.42 -5.70
C ILE A 135 -12.25 15.07 -6.41
N ASP A 136 -12.35 15.09 -7.74
CA ASP A 136 -12.39 13.87 -8.53
C ASP A 136 -11.14 13.02 -8.27
N LYS A 137 -11.33 11.71 -8.14
CA LYS A 137 -10.20 10.81 -7.87
C LYS A 137 -9.10 10.91 -8.93
N ASP A 138 -9.45 11.20 -10.17
CA ASP A 138 -8.49 11.30 -11.27
C ASP A 138 -7.53 12.49 -11.11
N LEU A 139 -7.88 13.46 -10.28
CA LEU A 139 -7.03 14.61 -9.97
C LEU A 139 -6.13 14.38 -8.77
N VAL A 140 -6.39 13.33 -8.01
CA VAL A 140 -5.61 13.01 -6.79
C VAL A 140 -4.44 12.12 -7.16
N ALA A 141 -3.22 12.63 -6.97
CA ALA A 141 -2.01 11.87 -7.23
C ALA A 141 -1.79 10.80 -6.16
N TYR A 142 -1.92 11.18 -4.90
CA TYR A 142 -1.86 10.22 -3.80
C TYR A 142 -2.47 10.80 -2.52
N VAL A 143 -2.82 9.88 -1.61
CA VAL A 143 -3.27 10.18 -0.25
C VAL A 143 -2.35 9.39 0.68
N LEU A 144 -1.67 10.07 1.58
CA LEU A 144 -0.76 9.47 2.55
C LEU A 144 -1.33 9.60 3.96
N PRO A 145 -1.05 8.64 4.85
CA PRO A 145 -1.32 8.86 6.27
C PRO A 145 -0.58 10.12 6.74
N TYR A 146 -1.26 10.95 7.55
CA TYR A 146 -0.61 12.11 8.15
C TYR A 146 0.31 11.64 9.28
N ILE A 147 1.56 12.08 9.23
CA ILE A 147 2.54 11.74 10.26
C ILE A 147 2.78 12.99 11.10
N GLU A 148 2.48 12.87 12.39
CA GLU A 148 2.71 13.95 13.34
C GLU A 148 4.04 13.70 14.05
N PHE A 149 4.89 14.70 14.04
CA PHE A 149 6.21 14.65 14.68
C PHE A 149 6.23 15.41 16.00
#